data_fda3a4d140e88c9a00db1b9b4b7202cb
#
_entry.id   fda3a4d140e88c9a00db1b9b4b7202cb
#
_cell.length_a   1.000
_cell.length_b   1.000
_cell.length_c   1.000
_cell.angle_alpha   90.00
_cell.angle_beta   90.00
_cell.angle_gamma   90.00
#
_symmetry.space_group_name_H-M   'P 1'
#
loop_
_entity.id
_entity.type
_entity.pdbx_description
1 polymer ?
#
loop_
_entity_poly.entity_id
_entity_poly.type
_entity_poly.pdbx_seq_one_letter_code
_entity_poly.pdbx_strand_id
1 'polypeptide(L)'
;MNSALLVSAINNLIDNSIYWTRIKREKEENSEYIPYIYVSTNTTEFNGPALIIGDNGDGFKLPPEDLTRPFVTTKPGGMGLGLYYASLVMEMYGGKLLFIDPRDYDIPSTVTGAVLALEFKKEH
;
A
#
# COMPACT_ATOMS: atom_id res chain seq x y z
N MET A 1 -22.76 3.08 2.48
CA MET A 1 -21.39 2.64 2.17
C MET A 1 -21.13 1.33 2.88
N ASN A 2 -20.60 0.34 2.19
CA ASN A 2 -20.29 -0.96 2.78
C ASN A 2 -18.84 -0.97 3.28
N SER A 3 -18.66 -0.71 4.55
CA SER A 3 -17.33 -0.63 5.17
C SER A 3 -16.57 -1.96 5.14
N ALA A 4 -17.28 -3.09 4.98
CA ALA A 4 -16.62 -4.40 4.94
C ALA A 4 -15.69 -4.54 3.72
N LEU A 5 -16.07 -4.00 2.58
CA LEU A 5 -15.21 -4.00 1.39
C LEU A 5 -13.95 -3.16 1.60
N LEU A 6 -14.11 -2.00 2.23
CA LEU A 6 -12.98 -1.12 2.52
C LEU A 6 -12.01 -1.76 3.52
N VAL A 7 -12.53 -2.35 4.59
CA VAL A 7 -11.71 -3.05 5.57
C VAL A 7 -10.93 -4.19 4.91
N SER A 8 -11.58 -4.95 4.05
CA SER A 8 -10.93 -6.04 3.31
C SER A 8 -9.80 -5.52 2.41
N ALA A 9 -10.04 -4.41 1.71
CA ALA A 9 -9.01 -3.80 0.87
C ALA A 9 -7.80 -3.34 1.69
N ILE A 10 -8.05 -2.67 2.81
CA ILE A 10 -6.98 -2.20 3.71
C ILE A 10 -6.18 -3.40 4.26
N ASN A 11 -6.88 -4.45 4.69
CA ASN A 11 -6.22 -5.65 5.20
C ASN A 11 -5.33 -6.30 4.13
N ASN A 12 -5.78 -6.33 2.88
CA ASN A 12 -4.96 -6.85 1.78
C ASN A 12 -3.66 -6.06 1.60
N LEU A 13 -3.73 -4.73 1.71
CA LEU A 13 -2.54 -3.89 1.58
C LEU A 13 -1.59 -4.09 2.75
N ILE A 14 -2.10 -4.18 3.96
CA ILE A 14 -1.29 -4.42 5.16
C ILE A 14 -0.65 -5.81 5.08
N ASP A 15 -1.41 -6.83 4.68
CA ASP A 15 -0.88 -8.19 4.53
C ASP A 15 0.26 -8.24 3.51
N ASN A 16 0.16 -7.50 2.41
CA ASN A 16 1.23 -7.38 1.44
C ASN A 16 2.49 -6.78 2.07
N SER A 17 2.35 -5.72 2.84
CA SER A 17 3.49 -5.10 3.53
C SER A 17 4.13 -6.06 4.54
N ILE A 18 3.31 -6.80 5.29
CA ILE A 18 3.79 -7.82 6.23
C ILE A 18 4.58 -8.89 5.47
N TYR A 19 4.03 -9.39 4.37
CA TYR A 19 4.67 -10.44 3.57
C TYR A 19 6.05 -9.99 3.07
N TRP A 20 6.13 -8.83 2.42
CA TRP A 20 7.37 -8.37 1.79
C TRP A 20 8.44 -7.94 2.80
N THR A 21 8.05 -7.38 3.94
CA THR A 21 9.00 -7.06 5.00
C THR A 21 9.51 -8.33 5.68
N ARG A 22 8.67 -9.37 5.79
CA ARG A 22 9.10 -10.67 6.32
C ARG A 22 10.12 -11.31 5.37
N ILE A 23 9.86 -11.28 4.05
CA ILE A 23 10.79 -11.82 3.05
C ILE A 23 12.14 -11.09 3.14
N LYS A 24 12.12 -9.78 3.24
CA LYS A 24 13.35 -9.00 3.40
C LYS A 24 14.09 -9.40 4.68
N ARG A 25 13.37 -9.56 5.78
CA ARG A 25 13.95 -9.97 7.06
C ARG A 25 14.65 -11.32 6.96
N GLU A 26 14.08 -12.27 6.24
CA GLU A 26 14.66 -13.60 6.04
C GLU A 26 15.91 -13.57 5.18
N LYS A 27 15.98 -12.66 4.20
CA LYS A 27 17.15 -12.51 3.32
C LYS A 27 18.25 -11.64 3.91
N GLU A 28 17.92 -10.81 4.89
CA GLU A 28 18.83 -9.81 5.43
C GLU A 28 19.81 -10.47 6.38
N GLU A 29 21.09 -10.35 6.11
CA GLU A 29 22.15 -10.84 7.01
C GLU A 29 22.35 -9.91 8.20
N ASN A 30 21.95 -8.64 8.06
CA ASN A 30 22.05 -7.66 9.13
C ASN A 30 20.90 -7.84 10.12
N SER A 31 21.23 -8.29 11.33
CA SER A 31 20.24 -8.50 12.38
C SER A 31 19.61 -7.21 12.90
N GLU A 32 20.10 -6.04 12.50
CA GLU A 32 19.55 -4.75 12.89
C GLU A 32 18.30 -4.38 12.08
N TYR A 33 18.05 -5.05 10.94
CA TYR A 33 16.84 -4.79 10.18
C TYR A 33 15.61 -5.25 10.96
N ILE A 34 14.71 -4.33 11.22
CA ILE A 34 13.45 -4.60 11.90
C ILE A 34 12.32 -4.25 10.93
N PRO A 35 11.44 -5.21 10.58
CA PRO A 35 10.28 -4.93 9.74
C PRO A 35 9.42 -3.83 10.34
N TYR A 36 8.99 -2.89 9.50
CA TYR A 36 8.26 -1.71 9.94
C TYR A 36 7.13 -1.43 8.96
N ILE A 37 5.93 -1.22 9.49
CA ILE A 37 4.76 -0.85 8.70
C ILE A 37 4.23 0.47 9.23
N TYR A 38 4.04 1.42 8.33
CA TYR A 38 3.59 2.75 8.64
C TYR A 38 2.15 2.91 8.14
N VAL A 39 1.27 3.36 9.03
CA VAL A 39 -0.12 3.68 8.68
C VAL A 39 -0.44 5.06 9.24
N SER A 40 -0.93 5.95 8.40
CA SER A 40 -1.23 7.31 8.80
C SER A 40 -2.36 7.88 7.95
N THR A 41 -2.98 8.93 8.44
CA THR A 41 -3.96 9.70 7.68
C THR A 41 -3.33 11.03 7.24
N ASN A 42 -3.78 11.52 6.07
CA ASN A 42 -3.33 12.81 5.54
C ASN A 42 -4.55 13.53 4.97
N THR A 43 -4.83 14.73 5.47
CA THR A 43 -6.00 15.49 5.07
C THR A 43 -5.67 16.78 4.33
N THR A 44 -4.39 17.05 4.09
CA THR A 44 -3.93 18.35 3.57
C THR A 44 -3.19 18.27 2.24
N GLU A 45 -2.52 17.16 1.95
CA GLU A 45 -1.62 17.06 0.80
C GLU A 45 -2.24 16.37 -0.42
N PHE A 46 -3.47 15.85 -0.30
CA PHE A 46 -4.18 15.16 -1.37
C PHE A 46 -5.47 15.91 -1.71
N ASN A 47 -6.13 15.49 -2.79
CA ASN A 47 -7.39 16.10 -3.23
C ASN A 47 -8.57 15.79 -2.29
N GLY A 48 -8.40 14.86 -1.38
CA GLY A 48 -9.36 14.52 -0.34
C GLY A 48 -8.63 13.82 0.80
N PRO A 49 -9.34 13.36 1.82
CA PRO A 49 -8.70 12.60 2.90
C PRO A 49 -8.02 11.36 2.35
N ALA A 50 -6.84 11.05 2.85
CA ALA A 50 -6.09 9.88 2.40
C ALA A 50 -5.62 9.04 3.57
N LEU A 51 -5.58 7.72 3.37
CA LEU A 51 -4.96 6.78 4.27
C LEU A 51 -3.65 6.31 3.61
N ILE A 52 -2.54 6.48 4.31
CA ILE A 52 -1.22 6.12 3.79
C ILE A 52 -0.78 4.82 4.46
N ILE A 53 -0.35 3.86 3.64
CA ILE A 53 0.19 2.59 4.10
C ILE A 53 1.56 2.42 3.46
N GLY A 54 2.59 2.30 4.28
CA GLY A 54 3.96 2.16 3.81
C GLY A 54 4.75 1.16 4.64
N ASP A 55 5.93 0.80 4.15
CA ASP A 55 6.80 -0.14 4.84
C ASP A 55 8.27 0.14 4.55
N ASN A 56 9.16 -0.65 5.15
CA ASN A 56 10.59 -0.61 4.89
C ASN A 56 11.10 -1.89 4.20
N GLY A 57 10.25 -2.51 3.40
CA GLY A 57 10.65 -3.62 2.53
C GLY A 57 11.48 -3.13 1.34
N ASP A 58 11.57 -3.97 0.30
CA ASP A 58 12.36 -3.65 -0.89
C ASP A 58 11.62 -2.80 -1.93
N GLY A 59 10.38 -2.41 -1.65
CA GLY A 59 9.57 -1.65 -2.58
C GLY A 59 8.89 -2.52 -3.62
N PHE A 60 8.25 -1.86 -4.58
CA PHE A 60 7.55 -2.56 -5.66
C PHE A 60 8.55 -3.04 -6.72
N LYS A 61 8.32 -4.26 -7.22
CA LYS A 61 9.16 -4.87 -8.26
C LYS A 61 8.66 -4.59 -9.66
N LEU A 62 7.41 -4.14 -9.78
CA LEU A 62 6.74 -3.88 -11.05
C LEU A 62 6.18 -2.46 -11.05
N PRO A 63 5.97 -1.86 -12.24
CA PRO A 63 5.36 -0.52 -12.31
C PRO A 63 3.89 -0.56 -11.86
N PRO A 64 3.35 0.59 -11.39
CA PRO A 64 1.98 0.67 -10.87
C PRO A 64 0.91 0.14 -11.81
N GLU A 65 1.04 0.41 -13.10
CA GLU A 65 0.07 -0.05 -14.10
C GLU A 65 0.00 -1.57 -14.21
N ASP A 66 1.10 -2.26 -13.89
CA ASP A 66 1.11 -3.73 -13.88
C ASP A 66 0.58 -4.26 -12.56
N LEU A 67 0.91 -3.59 -11.45
CA LEU A 67 0.53 -4.06 -10.11
C LEU A 67 -0.96 -4.03 -9.86
N THR A 68 -1.70 -3.13 -10.53
CA THR A 68 -3.14 -3.01 -10.37
C THR A 68 -3.94 -3.85 -11.37
N ARG A 69 -3.28 -4.64 -12.22
CA ARG A 69 -3.96 -5.60 -13.11
C ARG A 69 -4.24 -6.90 -12.36
N PRO A 70 -5.37 -7.58 -12.68
CA PRO A 70 -5.66 -8.87 -12.04
C PRO A 70 -4.62 -9.93 -12.41
N PHE A 71 -4.33 -10.80 -11.46
CA PHE A 71 -3.41 -11.95 -11.58
C PHE A 71 -1.93 -11.58 -11.76
N VAL A 72 -1.56 -10.30 -11.61
CA VAL A 72 -0.15 -9.89 -11.63
C VAL A 72 0.39 -9.94 -10.19
N THR A 73 1.40 -10.77 -9.97
CA THR A 73 2.04 -10.88 -8.65
C THR A 73 3.46 -11.42 -8.77
N THR A 74 4.34 -10.96 -7.87
CA THR A 74 5.67 -11.54 -7.67
C THR A 74 5.71 -12.41 -6.42
N LYS A 75 4.57 -12.56 -5.75
CA LYS A 75 4.43 -13.34 -4.52
C LYS A 75 4.17 -14.80 -4.87
N PRO A 76 5.08 -15.74 -4.49
CA PRO A 76 4.88 -17.16 -4.77
C PRO A 76 3.57 -17.66 -4.19
N GLY A 77 2.76 -18.34 -5.01
CA GLY A 77 1.45 -18.84 -4.61
C GLY A 77 0.37 -17.78 -4.51
N GLY A 78 0.71 -16.52 -4.75
CA GLY A 78 -0.26 -15.43 -4.74
C GLY A 78 -1.08 -15.40 -6.01
N MET A 79 -2.32 -14.93 -5.93
CA MET A 79 -3.23 -14.84 -7.05
C MET A 79 -3.15 -13.50 -7.80
N GLY A 80 -2.44 -12.52 -7.24
CA GLY A 80 -2.30 -11.22 -7.87
C GLY A 80 -3.56 -10.37 -7.86
N LEU A 81 -4.43 -10.56 -6.86
CA LEU A 81 -5.71 -9.86 -6.77
C LEU A 81 -5.74 -8.75 -5.71
N GLY A 82 -4.76 -8.71 -4.79
CA GLY A 82 -4.80 -7.78 -3.66
C GLY A 82 -4.84 -6.31 -4.07
N LEU A 83 -3.90 -5.87 -4.90
CA LEU A 83 -3.85 -4.47 -5.36
C LEU A 83 -4.96 -4.16 -6.35
N TYR A 84 -5.28 -5.10 -7.24
CA TYR A 84 -6.41 -4.96 -8.14
C TYR A 84 -7.71 -4.78 -7.37
N TYR A 85 -7.95 -5.61 -6.36
CA TYR A 85 -9.13 -5.52 -5.52
C TYR A 85 -9.20 -4.17 -4.79
N ALA A 86 -8.09 -3.74 -4.19
CA ALA A 86 -8.04 -2.45 -3.50
C ALA A 86 -8.34 -1.28 -4.44
N SER A 87 -7.80 -1.31 -5.65
CA SER A 87 -8.06 -0.31 -6.67
C SER A 87 -9.54 -0.26 -7.05
N LEU A 88 -10.17 -1.43 -7.26
CA LEU A 88 -11.60 -1.51 -7.57
C LEU A 88 -12.46 -0.96 -6.43
N VAL A 89 -12.15 -1.34 -5.20
CA VAL A 89 -12.92 -0.86 -4.03
C VAL A 89 -12.84 0.65 -3.93
N MET A 90 -11.65 1.23 -4.14
CA MET A 90 -11.50 2.69 -4.11
C MET A 90 -12.30 3.37 -5.20
N GLU A 91 -12.30 2.82 -6.41
CA GLU A 91 -13.14 3.35 -7.50
C GLU A 91 -14.62 3.33 -7.15
N MET A 92 -15.10 2.26 -6.50
CA MET A 92 -16.48 2.14 -6.05
C MET A 92 -16.89 3.24 -5.07
N TYR A 93 -15.94 3.76 -4.30
CA TYR A 93 -16.18 4.84 -3.34
C TYR A 93 -15.83 6.22 -3.89
N GLY A 94 -15.57 6.30 -5.20
CA GLY A 94 -15.22 7.57 -5.84
C GLY A 94 -13.80 8.05 -5.53
N GLY A 95 -12.97 7.18 -4.99
CA GLY A 95 -11.59 7.51 -4.65
C GLY A 95 -10.59 6.87 -5.59
N LYS A 96 -9.34 6.83 -5.16
CA LYS A 96 -8.23 6.30 -5.95
C LYS A 96 -7.22 5.58 -5.07
N LEU A 97 -6.59 4.55 -5.61
CA LEU A 97 -5.38 3.95 -5.07
C LEU A 97 -4.19 4.60 -5.77
N LEU A 98 -3.30 5.22 -5.01
CA LEU A 98 -2.14 5.94 -5.54
C LEU A 98 -0.86 5.28 -5.05
N PHE A 99 0.13 5.18 -5.94
CA PHE A 99 1.50 4.81 -5.61
C PHE A 99 2.27 6.11 -5.45
N ILE A 100 2.81 6.36 -4.26
CA ILE A 100 3.43 7.64 -3.97
C ILE A 100 4.90 7.49 -3.61
N ASP A 101 5.67 8.56 -3.87
CA ASP A 101 7.04 8.67 -3.40
C ASP A 101 6.97 9.33 -2.01
N PRO A 102 7.44 8.64 -0.95
CA PRO A 102 7.35 9.19 0.40
C PRO A 102 8.11 10.50 0.59
N ARG A 103 9.08 10.78 -0.29
CA ARG A 103 9.85 12.04 -0.21
C ARG A 103 9.05 13.27 -0.59
N ASP A 104 7.93 13.08 -1.31
CA ASP A 104 7.05 14.17 -1.75
C ASP A 104 6.03 14.57 -0.69
N TYR A 105 5.97 13.85 0.42
CA TYR A 105 4.96 14.03 1.46
C TYR A 105 5.60 14.03 2.85
N ASP A 106 4.81 14.41 3.85
CA ASP A 106 5.23 14.37 5.25
C ASP A 106 5.17 12.92 5.77
N ILE A 107 6.14 12.12 5.35
CA ILE A 107 6.27 10.71 5.70
C ILE A 107 7.66 10.49 6.28
N PRO A 108 7.77 9.75 7.40
CA PRO A 108 9.09 9.49 8.00
C PRO A 108 10.08 8.87 7.03
N SER A 109 11.34 9.27 7.11
CA SER A 109 12.42 8.76 6.24
C SER A 109 12.70 7.27 6.43
N THR A 110 12.20 6.68 7.53
CA THR A 110 12.31 5.24 7.79
C THR A 110 11.40 4.41 6.90
N VAL A 111 10.40 5.02 6.27
CA VAL A 111 9.50 4.36 5.32
C VAL A 111 10.18 4.36 3.96
N THR A 112 10.99 3.33 3.70
CA THR A 112 11.89 3.27 2.54
C THR A 112 11.44 2.27 1.47
N GLY A 113 10.38 1.52 1.72
CA GLY A 113 9.90 0.50 0.80
C GLY A 113 8.70 0.95 -0.02
N ALA A 114 7.68 0.10 -0.09
CA ALA A 114 6.45 0.40 -0.81
C ALA A 114 5.59 1.39 -0.04
N VAL A 115 5.03 2.39 -0.72
CA VAL A 115 4.12 3.35 -0.11
C VAL A 115 2.91 3.56 -1.02
N LEU A 116 1.74 3.41 -0.44
CA LEU A 116 0.45 3.57 -1.11
C LEU A 116 -0.40 4.58 -0.39
N ALA A 117 -1.25 5.27 -1.12
CA ALA A 117 -2.27 6.13 -0.54
C ALA A 117 -3.64 5.73 -1.06
N LEU A 118 -4.60 5.59 -0.15
CA LEU A 118 -6.00 5.46 -0.48
C LEU A 118 -6.61 6.85 -0.35
N GLU A 119 -6.80 7.51 -1.48
CA GLU A 119 -7.37 8.86 -1.52
C GLU A 119 -8.88 8.78 -1.67
N PHE A 120 -9.59 9.33 -0.70
CA PHE A 120 -11.06 9.35 -0.72
C PHE A 120 -11.57 10.64 -1.34
N LYS A 121 -12.80 10.59 -1.85
CA LYS A 121 -13.44 11.78 -2.39
C LYS A 121 -13.69 12.79 -1.27
N LYS A 122 -13.35 14.05 -1.55
CA LYS A 122 -13.63 15.14 -0.62
C LYS A 122 -15.14 15.39 -0.58
N GLU A 123 -15.69 15.43 0.62
CA GLU A 123 -17.09 15.80 0.84
C GLU A 123 -17.21 17.32 0.92
N HIS A 124 -18.32 17.83 0.37
CA HIS A 124 -18.64 19.26 0.37
C HIS A 124 -19.68 19.58 1.40
#